data_52095a5d11c37e2657caed251ed5b3cf
#
_entry.id   52095a5d11c37e2657caed251ed5b3cf
#
_cell.length_a   1.000
_cell.length_b   1.000
_cell.length_c   1.000
_cell.angle_alpha   90.00
_cell.angle_beta   90.00
_cell.angle_gamma   90.00
#
_symmetry.space_group_name_H-M   'P 1'
#
loop_
_entity.id
_entity.type
_entity.pdbx_description
1 polymer ?
#
loop_
_entity_poly.entity_id
_entity_poly.type
_entity_poly.pdbx_seq_one_letter_code
_entity_poly.pdbx_strand_id
1 'polypeptide(L)'
;SMKSIINNIALVLNKPIMVMDLFGEILEYSYTYMKTEREETAQQVRSFTKSKLSKSGYSIFDNKQGKHSCLYPIKGVGRNTNYVIISDFDPREKEENVLLIEHIIMTLELYFYRGLYVKYNEMEVKEKYLSLLIDQIEKESLNERQILAMGEFYGIKKMLEYRMVFLELGYEERRRFNQVNFSKKEERYILIYDWINNMLLQNENVIIFPQESKWRYVCLMQGDS
;
A
#
# COMPACT_ATOMS: atom_id res chain seq x y z
N SER A 1 -6.11 10.19 -9.33
CA SER A 1 -4.80 9.70 -8.83
C SER A 1 -4.38 10.47 -7.59
N MET A 2 -3.52 9.89 -6.76
CA MET A 2 -2.94 10.57 -5.59
C MET A 2 -2.23 11.86 -5.99
N LYS A 3 -1.49 11.83 -7.09
CA LYS A 3 -0.83 13.01 -7.67
C LYS A 3 -1.76 14.20 -7.87
N SER A 4 -2.93 13.97 -8.45
CA SER A 4 -3.93 15.02 -8.68
C SER A 4 -4.46 15.60 -7.35
N ILE A 5 -4.74 14.74 -6.38
CA ILE A 5 -5.21 15.17 -5.05
C ILE A 5 -4.15 16.05 -4.38
N ILE A 6 -2.90 15.60 -4.34
CA ILE A 6 -1.81 16.32 -3.68
C ILE A 6 -1.52 17.66 -4.36
N ASN A 7 -1.55 17.71 -5.69
CA ASN A 7 -1.37 18.97 -6.42
C ASN A 7 -2.50 19.96 -6.14
N ASN A 8 -3.75 19.50 -6.10
CA ASN A 8 -4.88 20.38 -5.76
C ASN A 8 -4.77 20.92 -4.33
N ILE A 9 -4.38 20.07 -3.38
CA ILE A 9 -4.17 20.50 -1.99
C ILE A 9 -3.03 21.53 -1.92
N ALA A 10 -1.92 21.26 -2.61
CA ALA A 10 -0.78 22.18 -2.65
C ALA A 10 -1.13 23.55 -3.25
N LEU A 11 -2.01 23.58 -4.26
CA LEU A 11 -2.55 24.82 -4.82
C LEU A 11 -3.41 25.60 -3.80
N VAL A 12 -4.32 24.91 -3.11
CA VAL A 12 -5.22 25.55 -2.13
C VAL A 12 -4.43 26.12 -0.97
N LEU A 13 -3.45 25.37 -0.44
CA LEU A 13 -2.60 25.82 0.65
C LEU A 13 -1.50 26.81 0.22
N ASN A 14 -1.18 26.84 -1.07
CA ASN A 14 0.00 27.50 -1.60
C ASN A 14 1.30 27.05 -0.90
N LYS A 15 1.39 25.73 -0.61
CA LYS A 15 2.50 25.11 0.13
C LYS A 15 2.93 23.79 -0.53
N PRO A 16 4.23 23.43 -0.48
CA PRO A 16 4.69 22.13 -0.92
C PRO A 16 4.18 21.01 -0.01
N ILE A 17 3.69 19.93 -0.64
CA ILE A 17 3.13 18.76 0.07
C ILE A 17 3.82 17.49 -0.40
N MET A 18 4.10 16.60 0.54
CA MET A 18 4.64 15.28 0.29
C MET A 18 3.91 14.24 1.14
N VAL A 19 3.72 13.05 0.59
CA VAL A 19 3.20 11.89 1.31
C VAL A 19 4.28 10.84 1.37
N MET A 20 4.50 10.29 2.56
CA MET A 20 5.47 9.24 2.84
C MET A 20 4.80 8.06 3.53
N ASP A 21 5.34 6.88 3.33
CA ASP A 21 4.95 5.71 4.09
C ASP A 21 5.60 5.66 5.49
N LEU A 22 5.24 4.65 6.26
CA LEU A 22 5.81 4.45 7.60
C LEU A 22 7.32 4.13 7.59
N PHE A 23 7.87 3.68 6.46
CA PHE A 23 9.31 3.39 6.31
C PHE A 23 10.11 4.62 5.90
N GLY A 24 9.41 5.73 5.63
CA GLY A 24 10.02 6.97 5.19
C GLY A 24 10.27 7.01 3.69
N GLU A 25 9.62 6.14 2.91
CA GLU A 25 9.67 6.20 1.45
C GLU A 25 8.63 7.19 0.92
N ILE A 26 9.02 7.96 -0.09
CA ILE A 26 8.15 8.97 -0.70
C ILE A 26 7.15 8.25 -1.61
N LEU A 27 5.87 8.35 -1.27
CA LEU A 27 4.78 7.81 -2.07
C LEU A 27 4.37 8.79 -3.19
N GLU A 28 4.28 10.07 -2.86
CA GLU A 28 3.92 11.11 -3.81
C GLU A 28 4.30 12.51 -3.27
N TYR A 29 4.39 13.49 -4.16
CA TYR A 29 4.70 14.89 -3.81
C TYR A 29 4.08 15.87 -4.81
N SER A 30 3.85 17.11 -4.37
CA SER A 30 3.34 18.18 -5.23
C SER A 30 4.41 18.70 -6.18
N TYR A 31 3.98 19.25 -7.32
CA TYR A 31 4.88 19.87 -8.30
C TYR A 31 5.65 21.09 -7.75
N THR A 32 5.16 21.69 -6.67
CA THR A 32 5.82 22.82 -5.98
C THR A 32 7.05 22.40 -5.19
N TYR A 33 7.25 21.09 -4.98
CA TYR A 33 8.35 20.56 -4.19
C TYR A 33 9.64 20.44 -5.03
N MET A 34 10.65 21.25 -4.74
CA MET A 34 11.96 21.13 -5.37
C MET A 34 12.66 19.83 -4.99
N LYS A 35 13.46 19.26 -5.89
CA LYS A 35 14.12 17.97 -5.66
C LYS A 35 15.01 17.97 -4.42
N THR A 36 15.82 19.00 -4.23
CA THR A 36 16.75 19.14 -3.09
C THR A 36 15.99 19.24 -1.76
N GLU A 37 14.98 20.09 -1.69
CA GLU A 37 14.14 20.25 -0.49
C GLU A 37 13.38 18.97 -0.13
N ARG A 38 12.91 18.24 -1.14
CA ARG A 38 12.21 16.98 -0.97
C ARG A 38 13.09 15.92 -0.31
N GLU A 39 14.31 15.74 -0.82
CA GLU A 39 15.26 14.77 -0.28
C GLU A 39 15.70 15.12 1.15
N GLU A 40 15.95 16.39 1.42
CA GLU A 40 16.29 16.88 2.76
C GLU A 40 15.15 16.67 3.76
N THR A 41 13.92 17.04 3.37
CA THR A 41 12.73 16.83 4.22
C THR A 41 12.49 15.35 4.48
N ALA A 42 12.59 14.49 3.46
CA ALA A 42 12.45 13.05 3.62
C ALA A 42 13.48 12.49 4.60
N GLN A 43 14.74 12.91 4.52
CA GLN A 43 15.78 12.50 5.44
C GLN A 43 15.51 12.94 6.89
N GLN A 44 15.03 14.17 7.08
CA GLN A 44 14.62 14.67 8.39
C GLN A 44 13.47 13.86 8.98
N VAL A 45 12.43 13.59 8.19
CA VAL A 45 11.27 12.79 8.62
C VAL A 45 11.69 11.37 9.01
N ARG A 46 12.56 10.72 8.24
CA ARG A 46 13.10 9.39 8.59
C ARG A 46 13.79 9.37 9.95
N SER A 47 14.50 10.44 10.29
CA SER A 47 15.15 10.57 11.60
C SER A 47 14.15 10.85 12.72
N PHE A 48 13.07 11.57 12.41
CA PHE A 48 12.07 12.01 13.36
C PHE A 48 11.06 10.92 13.72
N THR A 49 10.61 10.12 12.75
CA THR A 49 9.61 9.05 12.96
C THR A 49 10.07 7.95 13.91
N LYS A 50 11.38 7.82 14.13
CA LYS A 50 11.94 6.88 15.10
C LYS A 50 11.83 7.33 16.56
N SER A 51 11.54 8.58 16.84
CA SER A 51 11.68 9.13 18.20
C SER A 51 10.48 9.86 18.81
N LYS A 52 9.60 10.50 18.06
CA LYS A 52 8.58 11.41 18.66
C LYS A 52 7.36 11.66 17.76
N LEU A 53 6.42 10.76 17.71
CA LEU A 53 5.05 11.15 17.36
C LEU A 53 4.38 11.74 18.62
N SER A 54 4.06 13.04 18.61
CA SER A 54 3.39 13.67 19.72
C SER A 54 1.95 13.19 19.88
N LYS A 55 1.42 13.24 21.10
CA LYS A 55 0.00 12.94 21.41
C LYS A 55 -0.99 13.92 20.76
N SER A 56 -0.52 14.99 20.14
CA SER A 56 -1.31 16.10 19.60
C SER A 56 -1.82 15.92 18.17
N GLY A 57 -1.69 14.72 17.59
CA GLY A 57 -2.21 14.46 16.24
C GLY A 57 -1.31 14.96 15.10
N TYR A 58 -0.33 15.81 15.35
CA TYR A 58 0.66 16.28 14.38
C TYR A 58 1.98 16.63 15.06
N SER A 59 3.04 16.79 14.28
CA SER A 59 4.35 17.22 14.77
C SER A 59 4.91 18.32 13.89
N ILE A 60 5.54 19.32 14.52
CA ILE A 60 6.23 20.39 13.81
C ILE A 60 7.72 20.18 13.92
N PHE A 61 8.43 20.41 12.85
CA PHE A 61 9.89 20.38 12.79
C PHE A 61 10.41 21.53 11.91
N ASP A 62 11.61 21.98 12.23
CA ASP A 62 12.25 23.03 11.46
C ASP A 62 13.08 22.40 10.35
N ASN A 63 12.94 22.94 9.15
CA ASN A 63 13.84 22.59 8.06
C ASN A 63 15.20 23.31 8.25
N LYS A 64 16.20 22.95 7.44
CA LYS A 64 17.54 23.53 7.52
C LYS A 64 17.56 25.05 7.27
N GLN A 65 16.50 25.61 6.69
CA GLN A 65 16.36 27.04 6.43
C GLN A 65 15.66 27.78 7.57
N GLY A 66 15.33 27.08 8.67
CA GLY A 66 14.63 27.64 9.82
C GLY A 66 13.13 27.84 9.60
N LYS A 67 12.56 27.26 8.54
CA LYS A 67 11.12 27.31 8.29
C LYS A 67 10.44 26.10 8.91
N HIS A 68 9.25 26.31 9.47
CA HIS A 68 8.44 25.26 10.06
C HIS A 68 7.86 24.34 9.00
N SER A 69 7.89 23.05 9.25
CA SER A 69 7.20 22.03 8.46
C SER A 69 6.34 21.20 9.38
N CYS A 70 5.18 20.81 8.93
CA CYS A 70 4.24 20.04 9.72
C CYS A 70 4.05 18.63 9.16
N LEU A 71 4.11 17.65 10.06
CA LEU A 71 3.91 16.23 9.78
C LEU A 71 2.61 15.77 10.40
N TYR A 72 1.69 15.27 9.57
CA TYR A 72 0.42 14.70 9.98
C TYR A 72 0.39 13.21 9.71
N PRO A 73 0.08 12.40 10.73
CA PRO A 73 -0.17 10.98 10.51
C PRO A 73 -1.50 10.80 9.78
N ILE A 74 -1.49 10.01 8.71
CA ILE A 74 -2.70 9.53 8.03
C ILE A 74 -2.91 8.10 8.46
N LYS A 75 -4.09 7.77 8.94
CA LYS A 75 -4.45 6.40 9.22
C LYS A 75 -4.47 5.62 7.91
N GLY A 76 -3.46 4.79 7.75
CA GLY A 76 -3.38 3.83 6.66
C GLY A 76 -4.03 2.52 7.06
N VAL A 77 -3.66 1.49 6.35
CA VAL A 77 -4.05 0.11 6.61
C VAL A 77 -3.37 -0.37 7.87
N GLY A 78 -4.14 -0.82 8.82
CA GLY A 78 -3.62 -1.28 10.11
C GLY A 78 -3.11 -0.14 10.97
N ARG A 79 -2.01 -0.39 11.68
CA ARG A 79 -1.23 0.66 12.36
C ARG A 79 -0.21 1.34 11.45
N ASN A 80 -0.23 1.00 10.17
CA ASN A 80 0.64 1.63 9.21
C ASN A 80 0.15 3.06 9.01
N THR A 81 0.89 3.97 9.55
CA THR A 81 0.63 5.38 9.47
C THR A 81 1.45 5.92 8.32
N ASN A 82 0.77 6.30 7.23
CA ASN A 82 1.40 7.16 6.25
C ASN A 82 1.48 8.58 6.83
N TYR A 83 2.31 9.41 6.26
CA TYR A 83 2.52 10.76 6.74
C TYR A 83 2.31 11.75 5.62
N VAL A 84 1.57 12.82 5.90
CA VAL A 84 1.53 14.03 5.08
C VAL A 84 2.49 15.03 5.68
N ILE A 85 3.37 15.54 4.87
CA ILE A 85 4.29 16.61 5.22
C ILE A 85 3.89 17.84 4.44
N ILE A 86 3.66 18.95 5.15
CA ILE A 86 3.39 20.26 4.57
C ILE A 86 4.56 21.14 4.94
N SER A 87 5.33 21.55 3.94
CA SER A 87 6.48 22.41 4.15
C SER A 87 6.08 23.87 4.23
N ASP A 88 6.88 24.68 4.94
CA ASP A 88 6.63 26.10 5.19
C ASP A 88 5.26 26.37 5.82
N PHE A 89 4.86 25.53 6.76
CA PHE A 89 3.53 25.56 7.32
C PHE A 89 3.53 25.31 8.84
N ASP A 90 2.95 26.25 9.58
CA ASP A 90 2.63 26.09 11.00
C ASP A 90 1.11 26.16 11.18
N PRO A 91 0.44 25.07 11.60
CA PRO A 91 -1.00 25.05 11.80
C PRO A 91 -1.48 26.00 12.91
N ARG A 92 -0.57 26.46 13.79
CA ARG A 92 -0.90 27.36 14.91
C ARG A 92 -1.07 28.83 14.48
N GLU A 93 -0.63 29.18 13.28
CA GLU A 93 -0.71 30.55 12.77
C GLU A 93 -2.15 31.04 12.53
N LYS A 94 -3.04 30.11 12.10
CA LYS A 94 -4.45 30.41 11.79
C LYS A 94 -5.36 29.25 12.15
N GLU A 95 -6.46 29.52 12.85
CA GLU A 95 -7.46 28.49 13.20
C GLU A 95 -8.10 27.83 11.95
N GLU A 96 -8.33 28.61 10.90
CA GLU A 96 -8.87 28.12 9.62
C GLU A 96 -8.00 27.02 8.98
N ASN A 97 -6.69 27.07 9.21
CA ASN A 97 -5.76 26.08 8.69
C ASN A 97 -5.99 24.71 9.31
N VAL A 98 -6.43 24.62 10.56
CA VAL A 98 -6.70 23.36 11.25
C VAL A 98 -7.83 22.61 10.57
N LEU A 99 -8.96 23.28 10.30
CA LEU A 99 -10.10 22.68 9.62
C LEU A 99 -9.76 22.23 8.20
N LEU A 100 -8.99 23.04 7.49
CA LEU A 100 -8.55 22.70 6.13
C LEU A 100 -7.68 21.45 6.13
N ILE A 101 -6.77 21.31 7.09
CA ILE A 101 -5.90 20.15 7.24
C ILE A 101 -6.71 18.90 7.61
N GLU A 102 -7.67 19.01 8.51
CA GLU A 102 -8.56 17.89 8.85
C GLU A 102 -9.29 17.37 7.60
N HIS A 103 -9.77 18.25 6.74
CA HIS A 103 -10.36 17.88 5.45
C HIS A 103 -9.37 17.20 4.51
N ILE A 104 -8.13 17.69 4.46
CA ILE A 104 -7.05 17.10 3.65
C ILE A 104 -6.74 15.69 4.14
N ILE A 105 -6.55 15.52 5.45
CA ILE A 105 -6.26 14.22 6.05
C ILE A 105 -7.39 13.24 5.75
N MET A 106 -8.63 13.63 5.97
CA MET A 106 -9.80 12.80 5.71
C MET A 106 -9.89 12.40 4.22
N THR A 107 -9.58 13.31 3.29
CA THR A 107 -9.57 13.03 1.85
C THR A 107 -8.51 11.99 1.49
N LEU A 108 -7.32 12.10 2.06
CA LEU A 108 -6.24 11.15 1.85
C LEU A 108 -6.50 9.80 2.53
N GLU A 109 -7.07 9.80 3.74
CA GLU A 109 -7.51 8.57 4.41
C GLU A 109 -8.54 7.81 3.56
N LEU A 110 -9.53 8.50 3.01
CA LEU A 110 -10.52 7.91 2.10
C LEU A 110 -9.88 7.36 0.81
N TYR A 111 -8.89 8.08 0.27
CA TYR A 111 -8.15 7.60 -0.90
C TYR A 111 -7.41 6.30 -0.62
N PHE A 112 -6.69 6.23 0.49
CA PHE A 112 -5.98 5.03 0.91
C PHE A 112 -6.96 3.88 1.22
N TYR A 113 -8.04 4.17 1.94
CA TYR A 113 -9.05 3.17 2.27
C TYR A 113 -9.71 2.57 1.02
N ARG A 114 -10.03 3.42 0.03
CA ARG A 114 -10.57 2.96 -1.25
C ARG A 114 -9.58 2.05 -1.99
N GLY A 115 -8.31 2.42 -2.03
CA GLY A 115 -7.26 1.61 -2.65
C GLY A 115 -7.19 0.21 -2.05
N LEU A 116 -7.32 0.12 -0.73
CA LEU A 116 -7.37 -1.15 -0.01
C LEU A 116 -8.57 -2.00 -0.36
N TYR A 117 -9.75 -1.39 -0.35
CA TYR A 117 -10.98 -2.10 -0.65
C TYR A 117 -10.97 -2.69 -2.06
N VAL A 118 -10.48 -1.93 -3.05
CA VAL A 118 -10.29 -2.43 -4.42
C VAL A 118 -9.35 -3.63 -4.43
N LYS A 119 -8.22 -3.52 -3.74
CA LYS A 119 -7.22 -4.57 -3.69
C LYS A 119 -7.72 -5.83 -2.99
N TYR A 120 -8.44 -5.66 -1.89
CA TYR A 120 -9.08 -6.79 -1.20
C TYR A 120 -10.06 -7.53 -2.10
N ASN A 121 -10.91 -6.81 -2.83
CA ASN A 121 -11.84 -7.41 -3.78
C ASN A 121 -11.10 -8.15 -4.91
N GLU A 122 -10.02 -7.59 -5.44
CA GLU A 122 -9.19 -8.27 -6.44
C GLU A 122 -8.62 -9.60 -5.89
N MET A 123 -8.15 -9.59 -4.65
CA MET A 123 -7.64 -10.80 -4.00
C MET A 123 -8.73 -11.84 -3.78
N GLU A 124 -9.92 -11.42 -3.33
CA GLU A 124 -11.07 -12.31 -3.12
C GLU A 124 -11.52 -12.97 -4.44
N VAL A 125 -11.53 -12.20 -5.54
CA VAL A 125 -11.87 -12.75 -6.86
C VAL A 125 -10.81 -13.73 -7.35
N LYS A 126 -9.52 -13.45 -7.13
CA LYS A 126 -8.43 -14.39 -7.42
C LYS A 126 -8.55 -15.68 -6.61
N GLU A 127 -8.88 -15.59 -5.32
CA GLU A 127 -9.07 -16.78 -4.46
C GLU A 127 -10.25 -17.64 -4.94
N LYS A 128 -11.36 -17.02 -5.30
CA LYS A 128 -12.51 -17.73 -5.89
C LYS A 128 -12.16 -18.44 -7.19
N TYR A 129 -11.41 -17.77 -8.07
CA TYR A 129 -10.95 -18.38 -9.32
C TYR A 129 -10.04 -19.58 -9.05
N LEU A 130 -9.08 -19.45 -8.13
CA LEU A 130 -8.22 -20.59 -7.74
C LEU A 130 -9.02 -21.77 -7.19
N SER A 131 -10.03 -21.50 -6.36
CA SER A 131 -10.89 -22.53 -5.80
C SER A 131 -11.67 -23.28 -6.88
N LEU A 132 -12.18 -22.56 -7.89
CA LEU A 132 -12.84 -23.16 -9.04
C LEU A 132 -11.87 -24.00 -9.88
N LEU A 133 -10.63 -23.52 -10.08
CA LEU A 133 -9.61 -24.24 -10.80
C LEU A 133 -9.27 -25.57 -10.12
N ILE A 134 -9.07 -25.56 -8.81
CA ILE A 134 -8.76 -26.75 -8.02
C ILE A 134 -9.94 -27.74 -8.05
N ASP A 135 -11.16 -27.28 -7.88
CA ASP A 135 -12.38 -28.11 -7.92
C ASP A 135 -12.55 -28.80 -9.28
N GLN A 136 -12.25 -28.10 -10.38
CA GLN A 136 -12.31 -28.67 -11.72
C GLN A 136 -11.20 -29.70 -11.97
N ILE A 137 -10.00 -29.47 -11.44
CA ILE A 137 -8.90 -30.44 -11.50
C ILE A 137 -9.28 -31.71 -10.74
N GLU A 138 -9.82 -31.58 -9.53
CA GLU A 138 -10.22 -32.72 -8.68
C GLU A 138 -11.37 -33.54 -9.31
N LYS A 139 -12.26 -32.91 -10.03
CA LYS A 139 -13.38 -33.56 -10.72
C LYS A 139 -13.04 -34.12 -12.09
N GLU A 140 -11.79 -34.00 -12.55
CA GLU A 140 -11.35 -34.36 -13.90
C GLU A 140 -12.20 -33.73 -15.02
N SER A 141 -12.90 -32.64 -14.69
CA SER A 141 -13.84 -31.96 -15.60
C SER A 141 -13.22 -30.76 -16.32
N LEU A 142 -11.89 -30.77 -16.45
CA LEU A 142 -11.10 -29.64 -16.94
C LEU A 142 -11.42 -29.34 -18.41
N ASN A 143 -12.13 -28.24 -18.65
CA ASN A 143 -12.20 -27.66 -19.97
C ASN A 143 -11.08 -26.60 -20.10
N GLU A 144 -9.95 -27.00 -20.68
CA GLU A 144 -8.76 -26.16 -20.87
C GLU A 144 -9.11 -24.77 -21.46
N ARG A 145 -10.01 -24.73 -22.45
CA ARG A 145 -10.40 -23.45 -23.09
C ARG A 145 -11.11 -22.51 -22.12
N GLN A 146 -11.96 -23.03 -21.26
CA GLN A 146 -12.68 -22.21 -20.27
C GLN A 146 -11.73 -21.69 -19.21
N ILE A 147 -10.81 -22.53 -18.73
CA ILE A 147 -9.82 -22.13 -17.73
C ILE A 147 -8.90 -21.05 -18.28
N LEU A 148 -8.41 -21.22 -19.51
CA LEU A 148 -7.56 -20.21 -20.13
C LEU A 148 -8.32 -18.90 -20.37
N ALA A 149 -9.55 -18.96 -20.88
CA ALA A 149 -10.36 -17.75 -21.11
C ALA A 149 -10.65 -16.97 -19.83
N MET A 150 -10.97 -17.66 -18.74
CA MET A 150 -11.17 -17.02 -17.42
C MET A 150 -9.83 -16.59 -16.82
N GLY A 151 -8.79 -17.38 -17.02
CA GLY A 151 -7.46 -17.13 -16.45
C GLY A 151 -6.71 -15.98 -17.11
N GLU A 152 -6.99 -15.68 -18.38
CA GLU A 152 -6.36 -14.57 -19.11
C GLU A 152 -6.55 -13.23 -18.38
N PHE A 153 -7.71 -13.01 -17.77
CA PHE A 153 -7.97 -11.85 -16.93
C PHE A 153 -7.02 -11.71 -15.72
N TYR A 154 -6.51 -12.84 -15.22
CA TYR A 154 -5.55 -12.90 -14.11
C TYR A 154 -4.10 -13.00 -14.56
N GLY A 155 -3.86 -12.94 -15.87
CA GLY A 155 -2.52 -13.05 -16.47
C GLY A 155 -2.09 -14.46 -16.80
N ILE A 156 -3.00 -15.46 -16.78
CA ILE A 156 -2.69 -16.81 -17.26
C ILE A 156 -2.58 -16.76 -18.78
N LYS A 157 -1.43 -17.12 -19.28
CA LYS A 157 -1.13 -17.19 -20.72
C LYS A 157 -1.20 -18.64 -21.17
N LYS A 158 -1.49 -18.89 -22.44
CA LYS A 158 -1.39 -20.23 -23.01
C LYS A 158 0.11 -20.58 -23.12
N MET A 159 0.59 -21.43 -22.24
CA MET A 159 1.96 -21.90 -22.17
C MET A 159 2.05 -23.40 -22.32
N LEU A 160 3.24 -23.89 -22.61
CA LEU A 160 3.48 -25.34 -22.71
C LEU A 160 3.56 -26.02 -21.34
N GLU A 161 4.01 -25.28 -20.33
CA GLU A 161 4.19 -25.81 -18.98
C GLU A 161 3.67 -24.86 -17.92
N TYR A 162 2.97 -25.43 -16.92
CA TYR A 162 2.53 -24.73 -15.71
C TYR A 162 3.01 -25.49 -14.49
N ARG A 163 3.56 -24.76 -13.52
CA ARG A 163 3.95 -25.33 -12.22
C ARG A 163 3.25 -24.57 -11.11
N MET A 164 2.63 -25.32 -10.21
CA MET A 164 2.03 -24.76 -9.00
C MET A 164 2.99 -24.93 -7.82
N VAL A 165 3.28 -23.84 -7.14
CA VAL A 165 4.10 -23.83 -5.94
C VAL A 165 3.25 -23.29 -4.80
N PHE A 166 3.15 -24.01 -3.70
CA PHE A 166 2.46 -23.58 -2.51
C PHE A 166 3.45 -22.87 -1.58
N LEU A 167 3.17 -21.62 -1.26
CA LEU A 167 3.87 -20.85 -0.24
C LEU A 167 3.03 -20.83 1.03
N GLU A 168 3.57 -21.30 2.11
CA GLU A 168 2.95 -21.20 3.43
C GLU A 168 3.83 -20.38 4.34
N LEU A 169 3.22 -19.38 5.01
CA LEU A 169 3.95 -18.59 5.99
C LEU A 169 4.35 -19.46 7.18
N GLY A 170 5.62 -19.43 7.53
CA GLY A 170 6.14 -20.11 8.70
C GLY A 170 5.59 -19.56 10.01
N TYR A 171 5.84 -20.28 11.11
CA TYR A 171 5.35 -19.87 12.43
C TYR A 171 5.87 -18.50 12.87
N GLU A 172 7.15 -18.21 12.61
CA GLU A 172 7.77 -16.93 13.01
C GLU A 172 7.19 -15.76 12.22
N GLU A 173 6.97 -15.91 10.91
CA GLU A 173 6.35 -14.89 10.08
C GLU A 173 4.91 -14.64 10.53
N ARG A 174 4.13 -15.70 10.77
CA ARG A 174 2.77 -15.59 11.31
C ARG A 174 2.76 -14.85 12.65
N ARG A 175 3.71 -15.14 13.53
CA ARG A 175 3.87 -14.48 14.83
C ARG A 175 4.17 -13.00 14.65
N ARG A 176 5.11 -12.63 13.77
CA ARG A 176 5.44 -11.23 13.48
C ARG A 176 4.22 -10.47 12.97
N PHE A 177 3.49 -11.02 12.01
CA PHE A 177 2.26 -10.41 11.51
C PHE A 177 1.14 -10.35 12.55
N ASN A 178 1.06 -11.30 13.47
CA ASN A 178 0.09 -11.26 14.57
C ASN A 178 0.43 -10.24 15.65
N GLN A 179 1.70 -9.87 15.82
CA GLN A 179 2.12 -8.82 16.74
C GLN A 179 1.82 -7.41 16.23
N VAL A 180 1.66 -7.25 14.92
CA VAL A 180 1.17 -6.00 14.34
C VAL A 180 -0.32 -5.93 14.58
N ASN A 181 -0.76 -4.95 15.38
CA ASN A 181 -2.19 -4.74 15.64
C ASN A 181 -2.85 -4.13 14.39
N PHE A 182 -3.34 -4.99 13.53
CA PHE A 182 -4.21 -4.59 12.44
C PHE A 182 -5.59 -4.25 13.00
N SER A 183 -6.20 -3.19 12.48
CA SER A 183 -7.58 -2.83 12.84
C SER A 183 -8.57 -3.85 12.29
N LYS A 184 -8.23 -4.49 11.17
CA LYS A 184 -9.03 -5.50 10.48
C LYS A 184 -8.15 -6.64 9.95
N LYS A 185 -8.75 -7.82 9.85
CA LYS A 185 -8.11 -9.03 9.30
C LYS A 185 -7.68 -8.83 7.83
N GLU A 186 -8.50 -8.11 7.06
CA GLU A 186 -8.30 -7.80 5.66
C GLU A 186 -7.02 -7.00 5.42
N GLU A 187 -6.71 -6.05 6.29
CA GLU A 187 -5.51 -5.23 6.18
C GLU A 187 -4.23 -6.05 6.27
N ARG A 188 -4.21 -6.99 7.22
CA ARG A 188 -3.08 -7.92 7.38
C ARG A 188 -2.89 -8.77 6.14
N TYR A 189 -3.99 -9.27 5.60
CA TYR A 189 -4.01 -10.13 4.43
C TYR A 189 -3.46 -9.43 3.19
N ILE A 190 -3.87 -8.18 2.96
CA ILE A 190 -3.37 -7.35 1.87
C ILE A 190 -1.86 -7.09 2.01
N LEU A 191 -1.40 -6.75 3.21
CA LEU A 191 0.02 -6.46 3.43
C LEU A 191 0.92 -7.66 3.17
N ILE A 192 0.48 -8.84 3.60
CA ILE A 192 1.23 -10.07 3.34
C ILE A 192 1.26 -10.38 1.84
N TYR A 193 0.11 -10.25 1.19
CA TYR A 193 0.01 -10.45 -0.24
C TYR A 193 0.95 -9.51 -1.01
N ASP A 194 0.95 -8.23 -0.65
CA ASP A 194 1.84 -7.23 -1.25
C ASP A 194 3.31 -7.53 -1.03
N TRP A 195 3.65 -7.95 0.17
CA TRP A 195 5.02 -8.32 0.49
C TRP A 195 5.48 -9.51 -0.38
N ILE A 196 4.67 -10.57 -0.47
CA ILE A 196 4.98 -11.74 -1.32
C ILE A 196 5.04 -11.32 -2.79
N ASN A 197 4.08 -10.54 -3.24
CA ASN A 197 3.99 -10.07 -4.60
C ASN A 197 5.23 -9.25 -4.99
N ASN A 198 5.68 -8.34 -4.13
CA ASN A 198 6.88 -7.54 -4.36
C ASN A 198 8.16 -8.38 -4.38
N MET A 199 8.23 -9.44 -3.60
CA MET A 199 9.37 -10.37 -3.63
C MET A 199 9.44 -11.18 -4.94
N LEU A 200 8.30 -11.50 -5.55
CA LEU A 200 8.20 -12.38 -6.71
C LEU A 200 7.98 -11.63 -8.03
N LEU A 201 7.61 -10.35 -7.98
CA LEU A 201 7.32 -9.50 -9.16
C LEU A 201 8.49 -9.32 -10.15
N GLN A 202 9.70 -9.77 -9.80
CA GLN A 202 10.83 -9.76 -10.73
C GLN A 202 10.66 -10.79 -11.88
N ASN A 203 9.63 -11.64 -11.79
CA ASN A 203 9.35 -12.65 -12.80
C ASN A 203 7.93 -12.48 -13.35
N GLU A 204 7.81 -11.93 -14.57
CA GLU A 204 6.53 -11.68 -15.26
C GLU A 204 5.69 -12.94 -15.53
N ASN A 205 6.27 -14.11 -15.34
CA ASN A 205 5.63 -15.40 -15.56
C ASN A 205 5.11 -16.05 -14.27
N VAL A 206 5.08 -15.31 -13.15
CA VAL A 206 4.56 -15.81 -11.88
C VAL A 206 3.26 -15.08 -11.52
N ILE A 207 2.21 -15.84 -11.29
CA ILE A 207 0.92 -15.32 -10.80
C ILE A 207 0.70 -15.83 -9.38
N ILE A 208 0.33 -14.91 -8.47
CA ILE A 208 0.08 -15.25 -7.08
C ILE A 208 -1.42 -15.24 -6.81
N PHE A 209 -1.90 -16.36 -6.31
CA PHE A 209 -3.26 -16.53 -5.83
C PHE A 209 -3.26 -16.64 -4.31
N PRO A 210 -4.00 -15.79 -3.59
CA PRO A 210 -4.10 -15.89 -2.15
C PRO A 210 -5.05 -17.01 -1.73
N GLN A 211 -4.78 -17.62 -0.56
CA GLN A 211 -5.69 -18.51 0.17
C GLN A 211 -5.81 -18.03 1.62
N GLU A 212 -6.70 -17.10 1.86
CA GLU A 212 -6.83 -16.40 3.15
C GLU A 212 -7.01 -17.34 4.34
N SER A 213 -7.83 -18.34 4.18
CA SER A 213 -8.19 -19.26 5.28
C SER A 213 -7.03 -20.11 5.79
N LYS A 214 -5.94 -20.23 5.01
CA LYS A 214 -4.83 -21.17 5.28
C LYS A 214 -3.48 -20.52 5.45
N TRP A 215 -3.36 -19.18 5.41
CA TRP A 215 -2.06 -18.48 5.37
C TRP A 215 -1.15 -18.99 4.24
N ARG A 216 -1.78 -19.39 3.14
CA ARG A 216 -1.13 -19.97 1.98
C ARG A 216 -1.31 -19.06 0.78
N TYR A 217 -0.36 -19.15 -0.10
CA TYR A 217 -0.41 -18.52 -1.40
C TYR A 217 -0.02 -19.56 -2.43
N VAL A 218 -0.71 -19.56 -3.55
CA VAL A 218 -0.39 -20.44 -4.66
C VAL A 218 0.26 -19.60 -5.74
N CYS A 219 1.50 -19.93 -6.06
CA CYS A 219 2.22 -19.32 -7.15
C CYS A 219 2.10 -20.21 -8.39
N LEU A 220 1.46 -19.70 -9.43
CA LEU A 220 1.42 -20.34 -10.73
C LEU A 220 2.59 -19.80 -11.55
N MET A 221 3.54 -20.66 -11.83
CA MET A 221 4.67 -20.37 -12.71
C MET A 221 4.34 -20.83 -14.12
N GLN A 222 4.53 -19.94 -15.10
CA GLN A 222 4.27 -20.19 -16.50
C GLN A 222 5.60 -20.21 -17.25
N GLY A 223 5.88 -21.25 -18.02
CA GLY A 223 7.14 -21.41 -18.74
C GLY A 223 6.94 -21.97 -20.13
N ASP A 224 7.81 -21.54 -21.02
CA ASP A 224 8.04 -22.24 -22.27
C ASP A 224 9.05 -23.36 -21.96
N SER A 225 8.72 -24.58 -22.35
CA SER A 225 9.57 -25.77 -22.15
C SER A 225 10.90 -25.68 -22.91
#